data_944be3559c040c751d4c044972cd3d0a
#
_entry.id   944be3559c040c751d4c044972cd3d0a
#
_cell.length_a   1.000
_cell.length_b   1.000
_cell.length_c   1.000
_cell.angle_alpha   90.00
_cell.angle_beta   90.00
_cell.angle_gamma   90.00
#
_symmetry.space_group_name_H-M   'P 1'
#
loop_
_entity.id
_entity.type
_entity.pdbx_description
1 polymer ?
#
loop_
_entity_poly.entity_id
_entity_poly.type
_entity_poly.pdbx_seq_one_letter_code
_entity_poly.pdbx_strand_id
1 'polypeptide(L)'
;MIYILDACAMIALLRDEPGADVVEDCLCDVNNACFAHSINLCELYYDFFRVGGESAALQAVDDMKDAGVIERNDFDQPFWQDAGKIKAVHRHVSLADCMALSLAQRLSGSLLTSDHHEFDPIASLGIYNIVFFR
;
A
#
# COMPACT_ATOMS: atom_id res chain seq x y z
N MET A 1 11.56 -7.99 -7.96
CA MET A 1 10.09 -7.90 -7.81
C MET A 1 9.69 -6.46 -7.43
N ILE A 2 8.54 -6.04 -7.88
CA ILE A 2 7.98 -4.73 -7.51
C ILE A 2 6.80 -4.96 -6.58
N TYR A 3 6.83 -4.31 -5.42
CA TYR A 3 5.75 -4.35 -4.44
C TYR A 3 5.20 -2.96 -4.20
N ILE A 4 3.89 -2.86 -4.08
CA ILE A 4 3.18 -1.66 -3.66
C ILE A 4 2.65 -1.93 -2.27
N LEU A 5 3.08 -1.15 -1.29
CA LEU A 5 2.64 -1.29 0.10
C LEU A 5 1.43 -0.39 0.33
N ASP A 6 0.33 -0.97 0.79
CA ASP A 6 -0.77 -0.18 1.32
C ASP A 6 -0.49 0.29 2.76
N ALA A 7 -1.39 1.05 3.34
CA ALA A 7 -1.22 1.52 4.70
C ALA A 7 -1.15 0.37 5.72
N CYS A 8 -1.91 -0.72 5.47
CA CYS A 8 -1.90 -1.89 6.37
C CYS A 8 -0.50 -2.51 6.48
N ALA A 9 0.20 -2.64 5.36
CA ALA A 9 1.56 -3.20 5.35
C ALA A 9 2.54 -2.32 6.13
N MET A 10 2.48 -1.01 5.91
CA MET A 10 3.36 -0.06 6.59
C MET A 10 3.06 0.03 8.09
N ILE A 11 1.79 0.05 8.48
CA ILE A 11 1.37 0.07 9.89
C ILE A 11 1.79 -1.23 10.59
N ALA A 12 1.60 -2.38 9.94
CA ALA A 12 2.00 -3.67 10.51
C ALA A 12 3.49 -3.71 10.82
N LEU A 13 4.33 -3.20 9.92
CA LEU A 13 5.77 -3.13 10.15
C LEU A 13 6.11 -2.23 11.33
N LEU A 14 5.54 -1.02 11.37
CA LEU A 14 5.87 -0.03 12.41
C LEU A 14 5.34 -0.42 13.79
N ARG A 15 4.24 -1.15 13.88
CA ARG A 15 3.63 -1.60 15.13
C ARG A 15 3.95 -3.03 15.50
N ASP A 16 4.82 -3.68 14.75
CA ASP A 16 5.20 -5.09 14.95
C ASP A 16 3.96 -6.00 15.05
N GLU A 17 3.03 -5.81 14.12
CA GLU A 17 1.84 -6.64 14.01
C GLU A 17 2.15 -7.97 13.33
N PRO A 18 1.26 -9.00 13.43
CA PRO A 18 1.46 -10.26 12.74
C PRO A 18 1.74 -10.05 11.24
N GLY A 19 2.79 -10.69 10.72
CA GLY A 19 3.23 -10.55 9.33
C GLY A 19 4.23 -9.42 9.09
N ALA A 20 4.61 -8.66 10.12
CA ALA A 20 5.62 -7.60 10.01
C ALA A 20 6.94 -8.10 9.44
N ASP A 21 7.34 -9.32 9.81
CA ASP A 21 8.55 -9.99 9.32
C ASP A 21 8.50 -10.19 7.79
N VAL A 22 7.35 -10.52 7.24
CA VAL A 22 7.18 -10.67 5.77
C VAL A 22 7.35 -9.33 5.07
N VAL A 23 6.79 -8.26 5.62
CA VAL A 23 6.95 -6.91 5.07
C VAL A 23 8.41 -6.47 5.16
N GLU A 24 9.06 -6.71 6.29
CA GLU A 24 10.47 -6.39 6.47
C GLU A 24 11.35 -7.14 5.47
N ASP A 25 11.12 -8.43 5.29
CA ASP A 25 11.87 -9.24 4.31
C ASP A 25 11.71 -8.70 2.88
N CYS A 26 10.51 -8.27 2.51
CA CYS A 26 10.28 -7.63 1.20
C CYS A 26 11.12 -6.36 1.03
N LEU A 27 11.20 -5.53 2.07
CA LEU A 27 11.94 -4.26 2.03
C LEU A 27 13.47 -4.48 2.06
N CYS A 28 13.93 -5.50 2.77
CA CYS A 28 15.36 -5.78 2.93
C CYS A 28 15.98 -6.49 1.71
N ASP A 29 15.16 -7.13 0.88
CA ASP A 29 15.66 -7.81 -0.32
C ASP A 29 16.08 -6.79 -1.37
N VAL A 30 17.39 -6.78 -1.69
CA VAL A 30 17.97 -5.85 -2.67
C VAL A 30 17.43 -6.03 -4.09
N ASN A 31 16.82 -7.18 -4.39
CA ASN A 31 16.21 -7.46 -5.69
C ASN A 31 14.79 -6.89 -5.80
N ASN A 32 14.23 -6.37 -4.72
CA ASN A 32 12.89 -5.79 -4.69
C ASN A 32 12.93 -4.27 -4.79
N ALA A 33 11.96 -3.71 -5.48
CA ALA A 33 11.63 -2.29 -5.42
C ALA A 33 10.26 -2.15 -4.73
N CYS A 34 10.21 -1.38 -3.65
CA CYS A 34 9.01 -1.20 -2.85
C CYS A 34 8.53 0.25 -2.94
N PHE A 35 7.28 0.42 -3.32
CA PHE A 35 6.65 1.73 -3.50
C PHE A 35 5.42 1.86 -2.62
N ALA A 36 5.06 3.08 -2.30
CA ALA A 36 3.75 3.41 -1.75
C ALA A 36 3.20 4.64 -2.47
N HIS A 37 1.90 4.63 -2.77
CA HIS A 37 1.25 5.84 -3.28
C HIS A 37 1.11 6.87 -2.16
N SER A 38 1.21 8.14 -2.51
CA SER A 38 1.07 9.24 -1.54
C SER A 38 -0.22 9.18 -0.74
N ILE A 39 -1.31 8.67 -1.32
CA ILE A 39 -2.57 8.50 -0.58
C ILE A 39 -2.46 7.46 0.54
N ASN A 40 -1.69 6.40 0.33
CA ASN A 40 -1.44 5.39 1.36
C ASN A 40 -0.48 5.92 2.44
N LEU A 41 0.46 6.78 2.07
CA LEU A 41 1.29 7.51 3.04
C LEU A 41 0.44 8.51 3.85
N CYS A 42 -0.55 9.14 3.23
CA CYS A 42 -1.51 9.98 3.92
C CYS A 42 -2.31 9.19 4.96
N GLU A 43 -2.73 7.97 4.63
CA GLU A 43 -3.42 7.09 5.58
C GLU A 43 -2.51 6.70 6.75
N LEU A 44 -1.26 6.35 6.47
CA LEU A 44 -0.25 6.09 7.49
C LEU A 44 -0.07 7.31 8.41
N TYR A 45 0.08 8.49 7.80
CA TYR A 45 0.26 9.74 8.52
C TYR A 45 -0.91 10.02 9.47
N TYR A 46 -2.16 10.00 9.00
CA TYR A 46 -3.27 10.35 9.86
C TYR A 46 -3.53 9.31 10.95
N ASP A 47 -3.24 8.04 10.69
CA ASP A 47 -3.40 6.98 11.70
C ASP A 47 -2.44 7.19 12.88
N PHE A 48 -1.18 7.47 12.59
CA PHE A 48 -0.19 7.78 13.62
C PHE A 48 -0.42 9.15 14.27
N PHE A 49 -0.90 10.13 13.51
CA PHE A 49 -1.26 11.44 14.05
C PHE A 49 -2.36 11.34 15.10
N ARG A 50 -3.40 10.57 14.79
CA ARG A 50 -4.54 10.37 15.69
C ARG A 50 -4.13 9.79 17.02
N VAL A 51 -3.15 8.91 17.07
CA VAL A 51 -2.70 8.22 18.27
C VAL A 51 -1.60 8.98 19.00
N GLY A 52 -0.62 9.53 18.29
CA GLY A 52 0.61 10.07 18.86
C GLY A 52 0.93 11.53 18.49
N GLY A 53 0.11 12.18 17.69
CA GLY A 53 0.32 13.56 17.26
C GLY A 53 1.27 13.71 16.07
N GLU A 54 1.59 14.97 15.74
CA GLU A 54 2.33 15.32 14.52
C GLU A 54 3.73 14.68 14.48
N SER A 55 4.46 14.73 15.58
CA SER A 55 5.82 14.20 15.64
C SER A 55 5.85 12.70 15.35
N ALA A 56 4.91 11.94 15.90
CA ALA A 56 4.78 10.49 15.66
C ALA A 56 4.41 10.22 14.19
N ALA A 57 3.54 11.03 13.62
CA ALA A 57 3.10 10.89 12.22
C ALA A 57 4.25 11.15 11.24
N LEU A 58 5.02 12.22 11.45
CA LEU A 58 6.19 12.54 10.63
C LEU A 58 7.25 11.44 10.74
N GLN A 59 7.50 10.94 11.96
CA GLN A 59 8.46 9.88 12.18
C GLN A 59 8.06 8.58 11.49
N ALA A 60 6.77 8.22 11.49
CA ALA A 60 6.28 7.03 10.81
C ALA A 60 6.55 7.07 9.31
N VAL A 61 6.29 8.19 8.66
CA VAL A 61 6.57 8.37 7.22
C VAL A 61 8.06 8.31 6.95
N ASP A 62 8.86 9.00 7.75
CA ASP A 62 10.33 9.00 7.60
C ASP A 62 10.91 7.59 7.79
N ASP A 63 10.43 6.85 8.76
CA ASP A 63 10.88 5.47 9.01
C ASP A 63 10.59 4.57 7.81
N MET A 64 9.44 4.75 7.15
CA MET A 64 9.12 3.97 5.97
C MET A 64 10.03 4.32 4.79
N LYS A 65 10.31 5.60 4.57
CA LYS A 65 11.25 6.03 3.53
C LYS A 65 12.67 5.54 3.82
N ASP A 66 13.10 5.61 5.05
CA ASP A 66 14.42 5.11 5.47
C ASP A 66 14.52 3.59 5.32
N ALA A 67 13.43 2.87 5.50
CA ALA A 67 13.36 1.42 5.29
C ALA A 67 13.38 1.01 3.80
N GLY A 68 13.25 1.98 2.88
CA GLY A 68 13.36 1.73 1.44
C GLY A 68 12.06 1.92 0.66
N VAL A 69 10.99 2.41 1.26
CA VAL A 69 9.74 2.72 0.55
C VAL A 69 9.92 3.98 -0.28
N ILE A 70 9.65 3.87 -1.57
CA ILE A 70 9.71 4.97 -2.53
C ILE A 70 8.30 5.52 -2.74
N GLU A 71 8.12 6.81 -2.48
CA GLU A 71 6.83 7.47 -2.70
C GLU A 71 6.53 7.68 -4.18
N ARG A 72 5.30 7.37 -4.59
CA ARG A 72 4.75 7.69 -5.89
C ARG A 72 3.51 8.54 -5.72
N ASN A 73 3.43 9.63 -6.47
CA ASN A 73 2.30 10.56 -6.44
C ASN A 73 1.52 10.59 -7.76
N ASP A 74 1.53 9.49 -8.50
CA ASP A 74 0.85 9.37 -9.79
C ASP A 74 -0.61 9.78 -9.68
N PHE A 75 -1.02 10.75 -10.49
CA PHE A 75 -2.40 11.22 -10.53
C PHE A 75 -2.73 11.89 -11.87
N ASP A 76 -2.06 11.47 -12.94
CA ASP A 76 -2.40 11.84 -14.29
C ASP A 76 -3.73 11.21 -14.73
N GLN A 77 -4.30 11.71 -15.79
CA GLN A 77 -5.63 11.29 -16.24
C GLN A 77 -5.76 9.78 -16.45
N PRO A 78 -4.86 9.08 -17.14
CA PRO A 78 -4.94 7.62 -17.25
C PRO A 78 -4.95 6.93 -15.89
N PHE A 79 -4.17 7.43 -14.93
CA PHE A 79 -4.10 6.84 -13.59
C PHE A 79 -5.43 6.98 -12.83
N TRP A 80 -5.99 8.21 -12.73
CA TRP A 80 -7.23 8.37 -11.97
C TRP A 80 -8.45 7.78 -12.68
N GLN A 81 -8.43 7.70 -14.03
CA GLN A 81 -9.46 6.96 -14.75
C GLN A 81 -9.42 5.47 -14.43
N ASP A 82 -8.23 4.86 -14.37
CA ASP A 82 -8.07 3.45 -14.00
C ASP A 82 -8.54 3.20 -12.55
N ALA A 83 -8.08 4.03 -11.62
CA ALA A 83 -8.53 3.95 -10.22
C ALA A 83 -10.05 4.12 -10.10
N GLY A 84 -10.63 5.03 -10.85
CA GLY A 84 -12.07 5.27 -10.89
C GLY A 84 -12.85 4.08 -11.44
N LYS A 85 -12.34 3.41 -12.47
CA LYS A 85 -12.94 2.18 -13.02
C LYS A 85 -12.92 1.05 -11.98
N ILE A 86 -11.80 0.87 -11.29
CA ILE A 86 -11.68 -0.12 -10.21
C ILE A 86 -12.73 0.17 -9.14
N LYS A 87 -12.86 1.41 -8.71
CA LYS A 87 -13.85 1.84 -7.71
C LYS A 87 -15.29 1.59 -8.18
N ALA A 88 -15.58 1.87 -9.43
CA ALA A 88 -16.93 1.67 -9.99
C ALA A 88 -17.34 0.19 -10.02
N VAL A 89 -16.40 -0.70 -10.33
CA VAL A 89 -16.64 -2.14 -10.40
C VAL A 89 -16.61 -2.79 -9.00
N HIS A 90 -15.67 -2.37 -8.16
CA HIS A 90 -15.45 -2.92 -6.81
C HIS A 90 -15.83 -1.88 -5.76
N ARG A 91 -17.12 -1.59 -5.64
CA ARG A 91 -17.66 -0.47 -4.86
C ARG A 91 -17.31 -0.51 -3.37
N HIS A 92 -17.07 -1.70 -2.82
CA HIS A 92 -16.70 -1.89 -1.41
C HIS A 92 -15.24 -1.51 -1.11
N VAL A 93 -14.38 -1.47 -2.13
CA VAL A 93 -12.96 -1.12 -1.96
C VAL A 93 -12.83 0.39 -1.80
N SER A 94 -12.01 0.84 -0.85
CA SER A 94 -11.77 2.28 -0.65
C SER A 94 -11.07 2.89 -1.87
N LEU A 95 -11.26 4.19 -2.07
CA LEU A 95 -10.59 4.89 -3.18
C LEU A 95 -9.07 4.83 -3.06
N ALA A 96 -8.54 4.91 -1.84
CA ALA A 96 -7.12 4.79 -1.59
C ALA A 96 -6.58 3.42 -2.02
N ASP A 97 -7.31 2.35 -1.73
CA ASP A 97 -6.94 1.00 -2.14
C ASP A 97 -7.08 0.79 -3.65
N CYS A 98 -8.06 1.44 -4.29
CA CYS A 98 -8.16 1.47 -5.75
C CYS A 98 -6.94 2.15 -6.38
N MET A 99 -6.41 3.20 -5.77
CA MET A 99 -5.19 3.86 -6.24
C MET A 99 -3.96 2.98 -6.05
N ALA A 100 -3.87 2.23 -4.95
CA ALA A 100 -2.80 1.27 -4.74
C ALA A 100 -2.83 0.16 -5.80
N LEU A 101 -4.00 -0.37 -6.12
CA LEU A 101 -4.17 -1.35 -7.21
C LEU A 101 -3.78 -0.77 -8.56
N SER A 102 -4.21 0.46 -8.86
CA SER A 102 -3.87 1.13 -10.12
C SER A 102 -2.36 1.32 -10.25
N LEU A 103 -1.69 1.69 -9.15
CA LEU A 103 -0.24 1.81 -9.14
C LEU A 103 0.45 0.46 -9.35
N ALA A 104 -0.05 -0.60 -8.72
CA ALA A 104 0.49 -1.94 -8.91
C ALA A 104 0.39 -2.38 -10.38
N GLN A 105 -0.73 -2.13 -11.03
CA GLN A 105 -0.90 -2.42 -12.47
C GLN A 105 0.05 -1.58 -13.32
N ARG A 106 0.15 -0.27 -13.05
CA ARG A 106 1.02 0.64 -13.80
C ARG A 106 2.48 0.20 -13.77
N LEU A 107 2.95 -0.26 -12.63
CA LEU A 107 4.33 -0.68 -12.41
C LEU A 107 4.56 -2.17 -12.68
N SER A 108 3.53 -2.91 -13.08
CA SER A 108 3.58 -4.38 -13.23
C SER A 108 4.07 -5.06 -11.96
N GLY A 109 3.61 -4.57 -10.81
CA GLY A 109 3.97 -5.06 -9.49
C GLY A 109 2.83 -5.76 -8.77
N SER A 110 3.06 -6.12 -7.54
CA SER A 110 2.10 -6.76 -6.66
C SER A 110 1.72 -5.83 -5.50
N LEU A 111 0.43 -5.77 -5.17
CA LEU A 111 -0.03 -5.11 -3.96
C LEU A 111 0.28 -6.00 -2.76
N LEU A 112 0.93 -5.45 -1.75
CA LEU A 112 1.22 -6.13 -0.48
C LEU A 112 0.27 -5.60 0.58
N THR A 113 -0.61 -6.46 1.08
CA THR A 113 -1.71 -6.08 1.98
C THR A 113 -2.03 -7.19 2.98
N SER A 114 -2.78 -6.86 4.01
CA SER A 114 -3.44 -7.83 4.89
C SER A 114 -4.96 -7.66 4.93
N ASP A 115 -5.50 -6.79 4.11
CA ASP A 115 -6.94 -6.48 4.13
C ASP A 115 -7.71 -7.50 3.28
N HIS A 116 -8.01 -8.65 3.88
CA HIS A 116 -8.81 -9.70 3.25
C HIS A 116 -10.24 -9.26 2.99
N HIS A 117 -10.79 -8.37 3.84
CA HIS A 117 -12.17 -7.90 3.67
C HIS A 117 -12.34 -7.16 2.34
N GLU A 118 -11.40 -6.29 2.00
CA GLU A 118 -11.45 -5.55 0.74
C GLU A 118 -10.94 -6.37 -0.45
N PHE A 119 -9.89 -7.15 -0.28
CA PHE A 119 -9.16 -7.70 -1.42
C PHE A 119 -9.41 -9.17 -1.73
N ASP A 120 -9.97 -9.99 -0.84
CA ASP A 120 -10.28 -11.38 -1.17
C ASP A 120 -11.20 -11.51 -2.40
N PRO A 121 -12.29 -10.73 -2.53
CA PRO A 121 -13.13 -10.81 -3.71
C PRO A 121 -12.41 -10.44 -5.01
N ILE A 122 -11.44 -9.52 -4.93
CA ILE A 122 -10.66 -9.07 -6.09
C ILE A 122 -9.59 -10.09 -6.44
N ALA A 123 -8.88 -10.60 -5.44
CA ALA A 123 -7.83 -11.59 -5.63
C ALA A 123 -8.35 -12.86 -6.32
N SER A 124 -9.57 -13.27 -6.00
CA SER A 124 -10.20 -14.45 -6.59
C SER A 124 -10.48 -14.30 -8.09
N LEU A 125 -10.52 -13.07 -8.62
CA LEU A 125 -10.73 -12.82 -10.05
C LEU A 125 -9.47 -13.13 -10.89
N GLY A 126 -8.28 -13.15 -10.27
CA GLY A 126 -7.03 -13.47 -10.95
C GLY A 126 -6.54 -12.40 -11.94
N ILE A 127 -7.07 -11.18 -11.87
CA ILE A 127 -6.69 -10.08 -12.77
C ILE A 127 -5.71 -9.08 -12.15
N TYR A 128 -5.53 -9.13 -10.82
CA TYR A 128 -4.60 -8.29 -10.07
C TYR A 128 -3.61 -9.16 -9.31
N ASN A 129 -2.37 -8.72 -9.22
CA ASN A 129 -1.36 -9.39 -8.40
C ASN A 129 -1.45 -8.86 -6.97
N ILE A 130 -2.04 -9.64 -6.10
CA ILE A 130 -2.21 -9.31 -4.68
C ILE A 130 -1.49 -10.36 -3.85
N VAL A 131 -0.62 -9.90 -2.95
CA VAL A 131 0.11 -10.74 -2.01
C VAL A 131 -0.33 -10.38 -0.60
N PHE A 132 -0.87 -11.34 0.10
CA PHE A 132 -1.23 -11.18 1.50
C PHE A 132 -0.04 -11.55 2.40
N PHE A 133 0.34 -10.64 3.29
CA PHE A 133 1.45 -10.90 4.22
C PHE A 133 1.00 -11.55 5.54
N ARG A 134 -0.30 -11.65 5.76
CA ARG A 134 -0.90 -12.44 6.84
C ARG A 134 -2.33 -12.85 6.52
#